data_057e0d2dfbc320824567492e2ee49254
#
_entry.id   057e0d2dfbc320824567492e2ee49254
#
_cell.length_a   1.000
_cell.length_b   1.000
_cell.length_c   1.000
_cell.angle_alpha   90.00
_cell.angle_beta   90.00
_cell.angle_gamma   90.00
#
_symmetry.space_group_name_H-M   'P 1'
#
loop_
_entity.id
_entity.type
_entity.pdbx_description
1 polymer ?
#
loop_
_entity_poly.entity_id
_entity_poly.type
_entity_poly.pdbx_seq_one_letter_code
_entity_poly.pdbx_strand_id
1 'polypeptide(L)'
;MSWTPQQSAALLNVRKWFSQKDKPFFTLGGWAGTGKSTIANHIAETLGVPTLFMAYTGKAAYVLKRKGVQDVSTVHKAIYTPKGKATLAIQALQAELLVCKEDKRKKEINHQLDNLSRPSFALRNDSPLSGCGLVILDEYSMISQQIGEDLLSFGCPILALGDPGQLPPPFGTSFFTGPPDVMLTDVRRQAKDNPIIHLATLAREGKNIPLGEYGESRVVRRGGNSDFVKEADQLLVGLNKSRDAGNRNLRRMIGFEGDFPNAGEKLVCLKNNAEVGFFNGQTWKTLENATVLDDCLGLSLEDEEGLKAGALAQTAPFLGQPLDRFTDFDTFDYGYALTVHKSQGSQWDKVALLDEWYGNHRDQWLYTGITRAAEKLTIIRNA
;
A
#
# COMPACT_ATOMS: atom_id res chain seq x y z
N MET A 1 16.23 -11.18 -23.67
CA MET A 1 14.77 -11.09 -23.43
C MET A 1 14.07 -10.76 -24.71
N SER A 2 13.02 -11.46 -25.12
CA SER A 2 12.21 -11.07 -26.28
C SER A 2 11.05 -10.16 -25.82
N TRP A 3 10.92 -8.99 -26.39
CA TRP A 3 9.83 -8.05 -26.14
C TRP A 3 8.64 -8.37 -27.04
N THR A 4 7.42 -8.16 -26.54
CA THR A 4 6.24 -8.16 -27.41
C THR A 4 6.24 -6.94 -28.31
N PRO A 5 5.53 -6.93 -29.45
CA PRO A 5 5.42 -5.73 -30.30
C PRO A 5 4.97 -4.48 -29.52
N GLN A 6 4.00 -4.66 -28.60
CA GLN A 6 3.51 -3.56 -27.76
C GLN A 6 4.56 -3.04 -26.77
N GLN A 7 5.33 -3.96 -26.16
CA GLN A 7 6.44 -3.58 -25.28
C GLN A 7 7.58 -2.87 -26.04
N SER A 8 7.89 -3.36 -27.25
CA SER A 8 8.91 -2.71 -28.11
C SER A 8 8.49 -1.29 -28.51
N ALA A 9 7.22 -1.09 -28.87
CA ALA A 9 6.66 0.23 -29.15
C ALA A 9 6.71 1.14 -27.91
N ALA A 10 6.39 0.62 -26.73
CA ALA A 10 6.48 1.36 -25.48
C ALA A 10 7.92 1.85 -25.19
N LEU A 11 8.91 0.97 -25.35
CA LEU A 11 10.33 1.32 -25.20
C LEU A 11 10.77 2.44 -26.16
N LEU A 12 10.35 2.38 -27.41
CA LEU A 12 10.64 3.42 -28.41
C LEU A 12 10.01 4.76 -28.03
N ASN A 13 8.74 4.75 -27.61
CA ASN A 13 8.01 5.97 -27.22
C ASN A 13 8.63 6.63 -25.98
N VAL A 14 9.01 5.85 -24.95
CA VAL A 14 9.68 6.38 -23.76
C VAL A 14 11.04 6.99 -24.12
N ARG A 15 11.84 6.31 -24.96
CA ARG A 15 13.14 6.86 -25.43
C ARG A 15 12.96 8.16 -26.22
N LYS A 16 11.97 8.22 -27.11
CA LYS A 16 11.64 9.41 -27.86
C LYS A 16 11.27 10.57 -26.95
N TRP A 17 10.33 10.36 -26.01
CA TRP A 17 9.97 11.35 -25.01
C TRP A 17 11.19 11.84 -24.22
N PHE A 18 12.01 10.91 -23.70
CA PHE A 18 13.17 11.25 -22.90
C PHE A 18 14.21 12.08 -23.65
N SER A 19 14.39 11.83 -24.96
CA SER A 19 15.30 12.61 -25.80
C SER A 19 14.74 13.97 -26.20
N GLN A 20 13.43 14.08 -26.43
CA GLN A 20 12.78 15.31 -26.86
C GLN A 20 12.53 16.30 -25.73
N LYS A 21 12.29 15.79 -24.49
CA LYS A 21 11.98 16.58 -23.28
C LYS A 21 10.83 17.58 -23.48
N ASP A 22 9.85 17.20 -24.30
CA ASP A 22 8.70 18.03 -24.68
C ASP A 22 7.67 18.19 -23.54
N LYS A 23 7.69 17.27 -22.58
CA LYS A 23 6.85 17.31 -21.38
C LYS A 23 7.58 16.74 -20.16
N PRO A 24 7.22 17.18 -18.92
CA PRO A 24 7.96 16.84 -17.71
C PRO A 24 7.75 15.39 -17.26
N PHE A 25 6.71 14.71 -17.70
CA PHE A 25 6.46 13.32 -17.37
C PHE A 25 5.91 12.53 -18.55
N PHE A 26 6.06 11.21 -18.47
CA PHE A 26 5.48 10.25 -19.40
C PHE A 26 4.79 9.14 -18.61
N THR A 27 3.57 8.79 -19.00
CA THR A 27 2.77 7.77 -18.33
C THR A 27 2.76 6.47 -19.10
N LEU A 28 3.26 5.40 -18.49
CA LEU A 28 3.19 4.03 -19.00
C LEU A 28 2.15 3.25 -18.18
N GLY A 29 0.93 3.22 -18.70
CA GLY A 29 -0.15 2.40 -18.16
C GLY A 29 -0.04 0.95 -18.58
N GLY A 30 -0.63 0.05 -17.78
CA GLY A 30 -0.74 -1.34 -18.19
C GLY A 30 -1.44 -2.19 -17.14
N TRP A 31 -2.17 -3.20 -17.59
CA TRP A 31 -2.85 -4.13 -16.70
C TRP A 31 -1.87 -4.98 -15.90
N ALA A 32 -2.36 -5.67 -14.88
CA ALA A 32 -1.56 -6.67 -14.15
C ALA A 32 -0.96 -7.70 -15.13
N GLY A 33 0.31 -8.07 -14.96
CA GLY A 33 1.00 -9.07 -15.79
C GLY A 33 1.49 -8.59 -17.17
N THR A 34 1.37 -7.30 -17.53
CA THR A 34 1.83 -6.77 -18.83
C THR A 34 3.33 -6.43 -18.89
N GLY A 35 4.05 -6.50 -17.76
CA GLY A 35 5.51 -6.33 -17.70
C GLY A 35 5.99 -4.88 -17.54
N LYS A 36 5.18 -3.98 -16.97
CA LYS A 36 5.56 -2.58 -16.68
C LYS A 36 6.91 -2.44 -15.99
N SER A 37 7.09 -3.12 -14.85
CA SER A 37 8.33 -3.05 -14.07
C SER A 37 9.54 -3.59 -14.85
N THR A 38 9.35 -4.61 -15.69
CA THR A 38 10.43 -5.15 -16.54
C THR A 38 10.88 -4.12 -17.59
N ILE A 39 9.93 -3.40 -18.20
CA ILE A 39 10.21 -2.31 -19.14
C ILE A 39 10.96 -1.18 -18.41
N ALA A 40 10.50 -0.79 -17.23
CA ALA A 40 11.09 0.27 -16.44
C ALA A 40 12.55 -0.03 -16.06
N ASN A 41 12.85 -1.24 -15.60
CA ASN A 41 14.21 -1.67 -15.30
C ASN A 41 15.11 -1.60 -16.54
N HIS A 42 14.62 -2.10 -17.68
CA HIS A 42 15.37 -2.03 -18.93
C HIS A 42 15.63 -0.60 -19.40
N ILE A 43 14.68 0.32 -19.20
CA ILE A 43 14.85 1.74 -19.49
C ILE A 43 15.94 2.33 -18.62
N ALA A 44 15.89 2.09 -17.29
CA ALA A 44 16.91 2.56 -16.36
C ALA A 44 18.32 2.10 -16.76
N GLU A 45 18.47 0.82 -17.11
CA GLU A 45 19.73 0.23 -17.53
C GLU A 45 20.28 0.80 -18.86
N THR A 46 19.39 1.14 -19.78
CA THR A 46 19.76 1.49 -21.16
C THR A 46 19.86 2.98 -21.44
N LEU A 47 19.28 3.84 -20.61
CA LEU A 47 19.41 5.29 -20.76
C LEU A 47 20.73 5.85 -20.24
N GLY A 48 21.43 5.13 -19.35
CA GLY A 48 22.75 5.52 -18.85
C GLY A 48 22.78 6.82 -18.04
N VAL A 49 21.65 7.16 -17.39
CA VAL A 49 21.53 8.35 -16.54
C VAL A 49 21.26 7.95 -15.09
N PRO A 50 21.65 8.77 -14.09
CA PRO A 50 21.29 8.53 -12.71
C PRO A 50 19.76 8.43 -12.60
N THR A 51 19.27 7.25 -12.20
CA THR A 51 17.84 6.94 -12.15
C THR A 51 17.43 6.61 -10.72
N LEU A 52 16.40 7.32 -10.23
CA LEU A 52 15.79 7.07 -8.92
C LEU A 52 14.44 6.38 -9.10
N PHE A 53 14.32 5.19 -8.53
CA PHE A 53 13.01 4.52 -8.44
C PHE A 53 12.25 5.01 -7.22
N MET A 54 10.98 5.30 -7.42
CA MET A 54 10.12 5.79 -6.35
C MET A 54 8.82 4.99 -6.28
N ALA A 55 8.38 4.73 -5.07
CA ALA A 55 7.09 4.11 -4.80
C ALA A 55 6.31 4.93 -3.76
N TYR A 56 4.99 4.85 -3.79
CA TYR A 56 4.16 5.58 -2.84
C TYR A 56 4.30 5.06 -1.41
N THR A 57 4.39 3.74 -1.21
CA THR A 57 4.48 3.10 0.11
C THR A 57 5.88 2.56 0.39
N GLY A 58 6.23 2.45 1.70
CA GLY A 58 7.48 1.82 2.13
C GLY A 58 7.59 0.38 1.67
N LYS A 59 6.50 -0.40 1.77
CA LYS A 59 6.46 -1.78 1.31
C LYS A 59 6.70 -1.90 -0.20
N ALA A 60 6.11 -1.04 -1.02
CA ALA A 60 6.35 -1.06 -2.46
C ALA A 60 7.80 -0.71 -2.82
N ALA A 61 8.38 0.30 -2.15
CA ALA A 61 9.80 0.65 -2.30
C ALA A 61 10.71 -0.53 -1.92
N TYR A 62 10.38 -1.23 -0.86
CA TYR A 62 11.09 -2.40 -0.39
C TYR A 62 11.02 -3.56 -1.42
N VAL A 63 9.84 -3.86 -1.98
CA VAL A 63 9.69 -4.87 -3.04
C VAL A 63 10.55 -4.54 -4.28
N LEU A 64 10.68 -3.26 -4.64
CA LEU A 64 11.58 -2.85 -5.72
C LEU A 64 13.04 -3.14 -5.39
N LYS A 65 13.49 -2.86 -4.16
CA LYS A 65 14.85 -3.20 -3.70
C LYS A 65 15.12 -4.71 -3.77
N ARG A 66 14.16 -5.54 -3.35
CA ARG A 66 14.28 -7.00 -3.46
C ARG A 66 14.46 -7.49 -4.89
N LYS A 67 13.83 -6.83 -5.85
CA LYS A 67 13.98 -7.13 -7.28
C LYS A 67 15.33 -6.67 -7.85
N GLY A 68 16.25 -6.19 -7.00
CA GLY A 68 17.60 -5.79 -7.38
C GLY A 68 17.74 -4.33 -7.80
N VAL A 69 16.69 -3.50 -7.62
CA VAL A 69 16.78 -2.08 -7.90
C VAL A 69 17.54 -1.40 -6.76
N GLN A 70 18.64 -0.71 -7.07
CA GLN A 70 19.54 -0.15 -6.06
C GLN A 70 19.04 1.17 -5.50
N ASP A 71 18.77 2.16 -6.34
CA ASP A 71 18.36 3.50 -5.93
C ASP A 71 16.84 3.58 -5.81
N VAL A 72 16.31 3.23 -4.64
CA VAL A 72 14.87 3.21 -4.35
C VAL A 72 14.54 4.07 -3.13
N SER A 73 13.52 4.90 -3.26
CA SER A 73 12.95 5.67 -2.16
C SER A 73 11.43 5.65 -2.17
N THR A 74 10.81 6.00 -1.04
CA THR A 74 9.40 6.39 -1.10
C THR A 74 9.29 7.84 -1.58
N VAL A 75 8.17 8.18 -2.22
CA VAL A 75 7.89 9.55 -2.68
C VAL A 75 8.06 10.54 -1.53
N HIS A 76 7.40 10.30 -0.41
CA HIS A 76 7.47 11.20 0.76
C HIS A 76 8.89 11.39 1.28
N LYS A 77 9.68 10.33 1.39
CA LYS A 77 11.08 10.41 1.87
C LYS A 77 11.96 11.19 0.91
N ALA A 78 11.70 11.06 -0.39
CA ALA A 78 12.52 11.72 -1.41
C ALA A 78 12.27 13.24 -1.48
N ILE A 79 11.00 13.68 -1.37
CA ILE A 79 10.65 15.08 -1.63
C ILE A 79 10.30 15.90 -0.39
N TYR A 80 10.07 15.26 0.78
CA TYR A 80 9.63 15.96 1.97
C TYR A 80 10.56 15.79 3.17
N THR A 81 10.64 16.84 3.97
CA THR A 81 11.15 16.83 5.34
C THR A 81 9.99 17.04 6.29
N PRO A 82 9.85 16.20 7.35
CA PRO A 82 8.83 16.44 8.36
C PRO A 82 9.04 17.81 9.01
N LYS A 83 8.01 18.64 9.07
CA LYS A 83 8.01 19.82 9.93
C LYS A 83 7.89 19.33 11.37
N GLY A 84 8.64 19.92 12.28
CA GLY A 84 8.55 19.60 13.70
C GLY A 84 7.10 19.66 14.19
N LYS A 85 6.71 18.74 15.07
CA LYS A 85 5.39 18.74 15.69
C LYS A 85 5.22 20.06 16.45
N ALA A 86 4.04 20.65 16.38
CA ALA A 86 3.66 21.80 17.21
C ALA A 86 3.38 21.33 18.65
N THR A 87 4.38 20.71 19.29
CA THR A 87 4.25 19.97 20.56
C THR A 87 3.62 20.84 21.65
N LEU A 88 4.06 22.10 21.77
CA LEU A 88 3.51 23.03 22.76
C LEU A 88 2.03 23.37 22.52
N ALA A 89 1.64 23.55 21.26
CA ALA A 89 0.24 23.81 20.91
C ALA A 89 -0.63 22.57 21.15
N ILE A 90 -0.13 21.38 20.84
CA ILE A 90 -0.81 20.11 21.11
C ILE A 90 -1.00 19.92 22.61
N GLN A 91 0.04 20.11 23.42
CA GLN A 91 -0.04 19.99 24.88
C GLN A 91 -1.04 21.00 25.48
N ALA A 92 -1.03 22.24 25.02
CA ALA A 92 -1.96 23.26 25.48
C ALA A 92 -3.43 22.88 25.18
N LEU A 93 -3.71 22.38 23.95
CA LEU A 93 -5.05 21.95 23.58
C LEU A 93 -5.49 20.67 24.30
N GLN A 94 -4.59 19.76 24.57
CA GLN A 94 -4.86 18.57 25.39
C GLN A 94 -5.20 18.95 26.84
N ALA A 95 -4.45 19.87 27.44
CA ALA A 95 -4.74 20.40 28.76
C ALA A 95 -6.09 21.12 28.82
N GLU A 96 -6.42 21.93 27.80
CA GLU A 96 -7.71 22.57 27.67
C GLU A 96 -8.86 21.55 27.55
N LEU A 97 -8.67 20.47 26.75
CA LEU A 97 -9.68 19.42 26.58
C LEU A 97 -10.03 18.71 27.89
N LEU A 98 -9.05 18.49 28.77
CA LEU A 98 -9.24 17.83 30.07
C LEU A 98 -10.17 18.63 31.00
N VAL A 99 -10.13 19.95 30.92
CA VAL A 99 -10.93 20.83 31.82
C VAL A 99 -12.17 21.38 31.15
N CYS A 100 -12.29 21.25 29.84
CA CYS A 100 -13.41 21.76 29.05
C CYS A 100 -14.70 20.98 29.35
N LYS A 101 -15.79 21.71 29.66
CA LYS A 101 -17.11 21.11 29.93
C LYS A 101 -18.10 21.28 28.75
N GLU A 102 -17.84 22.20 27.84
CA GLU A 102 -18.72 22.50 26.71
C GLU A 102 -18.49 21.56 25.54
N ASP A 103 -19.51 20.82 25.12
CA ASP A 103 -19.40 19.85 24.02
C ASP A 103 -19.02 20.47 22.68
N LYS A 104 -19.49 21.73 22.42
CA LYS A 104 -19.12 22.45 21.20
C LYS A 104 -17.61 22.74 21.19
N ARG A 105 -17.07 23.25 22.30
CA ARG A 105 -15.66 23.58 22.43
C ARG A 105 -14.79 22.32 22.39
N LYS A 106 -15.22 21.21 23.00
CA LYS A 106 -14.52 19.91 22.87
C LYS A 106 -14.41 19.46 21.41
N LYS A 107 -15.46 19.63 20.61
CA LYS A 107 -15.41 19.31 19.18
C LYS A 107 -14.42 20.19 18.42
N GLU A 108 -14.38 21.49 18.73
CA GLU A 108 -13.41 22.42 18.13
C GLU A 108 -11.98 22.07 18.50
N ILE A 109 -11.71 21.78 19.77
CA ILE A 109 -10.39 21.36 20.25
C ILE A 109 -9.96 20.05 19.57
N ASN A 110 -10.84 19.05 19.51
CA ASN A 110 -10.54 17.80 18.83
C ASN A 110 -10.24 18.01 17.33
N HIS A 111 -10.97 18.90 16.66
CA HIS A 111 -10.70 19.25 15.28
C HIS A 111 -9.33 19.97 15.11
N GLN A 112 -8.95 20.86 16.05
CA GLN A 112 -7.65 21.52 16.05
C GLN A 112 -6.53 20.52 16.33
N LEU A 113 -6.71 19.60 17.29
CA LEU A 113 -5.80 18.50 17.57
C LEU A 113 -5.63 17.59 16.36
N ASP A 114 -6.71 17.21 15.69
CA ASP A 114 -6.67 16.42 14.46
C ASP A 114 -5.87 17.12 13.34
N ASN A 115 -6.03 18.42 13.18
CA ASN A 115 -5.28 19.19 12.19
C ASN A 115 -3.77 19.29 12.53
N LEU A 116 -3.44 19.53 13.80
CA LEU A 116 -2.04 19.59 14.27
C LEU A 116 -1.36 18.22 14.32
N SER A 117 -2.13 17.13 14.46
CA SER A 117 -1.61 15.77 14.46
C SER A 117 -1.32 15.24 13.04
N ARG A 118 -1.87 15.88 12.02
CA ARG A 118 -1.55 15.51 10.64
C ARG A 118 -0.08 15.83 10.37
N PRO A 119 0.68 14.89 9.83
CA PRO A 119 2.05 15.16 9.44
C PRO A 119 2.09 16.37 8.51
N SER A 120 2.75 17.44 8.91
CA SER A 120 3.02 18.57 8.03
C SER A 120 4.42 18.41 7.47
N PHE A 121 4.54 18.63 6.17
CA PHE A 121 5.78 18.43 5.44
C PHE A 121 6.22 19.74 4.79
N ALA A 122 7.53 19.90 4.62
CA ALA A 122 8.13 20.90 3.76
C ALA A 122 8.88 20.19 2.64
N LEU A 123 8.97 20.81 1.46
CA LEU A 123 9.83 20.30 0.40
C LEU A 123 11.28 20.26 0.87
N ARG A 124 11.99 19.20 0.52
CA ARG A 124 13.40 19.02 0.84
C ARG A 124 14.26 19.87 -0.12
N ASN A 125 15.13 20.71 0.45
CA ASN A 125 16.13 21.43 -0.35
C ASN A 125 17.26 20.51 -0.83
N ASP A 126 17.55 19.45 -0.08
CA ASP A 126 18.57 18.42 -0.33
C ASP A 126 17.99 17.15 -0.94
N SER A 127 16.94 17.25 -1.71
CA SER A 127 16.27 16.11 -2.33
C SER A 127 17.22 15.35 -3.29
N PRO A 128 17.19 13.99 -3.25
CA PRO A 128 17.93 13.18 -4.22
C PRO A 128 17.47 13.41 -5.68
N LEU A 129 16.32 14.07 -5.88
CA LEU A 129 15.85 14.46 -7.20
C LEU A 129 16.73 15.56 -7.84
N SER A 130 17.41 16.39 -7.05
CA SER A 130 18.22 17.51 -7.56
C SER A 130 19.42 17.08 -8.42
N GLY A 131 19.85 15.82 -8.31
CA GLY A 131 20.95 15.27 -9.15
C GLY A 131 20.49 14.11 -10.04
N CYS A 132 19.19 13.87 -10.12
CA CYS A 132 18.61 12.75 -10.81
C CYS A 132 18.39 13.04 -12.30
N GLY A 133 18.77 12.11 -13.18
CA GLY A 133 18.51 12.21 -14.62
C GLY A 133 17.14 11.71 -15.02
N LEU A 134 16.58 10.78 -14.26
CA LEU A 134 15.26 10.19 -14.48
C LEU A 134 14.66 9.69 -13.16
N VAL A 135 13.42 10.02 -12.91
CA VAL A 135 12.59 9.35 -11.87
C VAL A 135 11.73 8.28 -12.54
N ILE A 136 11.74 7.07 -12.00
CA ILE A 136 10.78 6.01 -12.33
C ILE A 136 9.84 5.87 -11.15
N LEU A 137 8.60 6.33 -11.31
CA LEU A 137 7.57 6.33 -10.29
C LEU A 137 6.63 5.14 -10.49
N ASP A 138 6.64 4.19 -9.57
CA ASP A 138 5.72 3.04 -9.60
C ASP A 138 4.41 3.34 -8.86
N GLU A 139 3.31 2.69 -9.29
CA GLU A 139 1.96 2.85 -8.74
C GLU A 139 1.46 4.30 -8.78
N TYR A 140 1.54 4.97 -9.95
CA TYR A 140 1.15 6.38 -10.09
C TYR A 140 -0.32 6.65 -9.71
N SER A 141 -1.18 5.64 -9.72
CA SER A 141 -2.59 5.76 -9.34
C SER A 141 -2.79 6.30 -7.92
N MET A 142 -1.79 6.14 -7.04
CA MET A 142 -1.82 6.61 -5.66
C MET A 142 -1.32 8.06 -5.47
N ILE A 143 -0.85 8.72 -6.50
CA ILE A 143 -0.28 10.07 -6.42
C ILE A 143 -1.40 11.10 -6.48
N SER A 144 -1.56 11.85 -5.39
CA SER A 144 -2.51 12.96 -5.33
C SER A 144 -2.00 14.18 -6.11
N GLN A 145 -2.92 15.11 -6.43
CA GLN A 145 -2.61 16.34 -7.17
C GLN A 145 -1.44 17.10 -6.54
N GLN A 146 -1.46 17.33 -5.23
CA GLN A 146 -0.41 18.04 -4.50
C GLN A 146 0.96 17.36 -4.61
N ILE A 147 0.99 16.04 -4.42
CA ILE A 147 2.26 15.28 -4.50
C ILE A 147 2.82 15.31 -5.92
N GLY A 148 1.96 15.25 -6.94
CA GLY A 148 2.39 15.33 -8.33
C GLY A 148 2.99 16.69 -8.68
N GLU A 149 2.36 17.77 -8.24
CA GLU A 149 2.87 19.14 -8.40
C GLU A 149 4.22 19.33 -7.69
N ASP A 150 4.32 18.84 -6.45
CA ASP A 150 5.55 18.89 -5.66
C ASP A 150 6.68 18.09 -6.32
N LEU A 151 6.38 16.91 -6.86
CA LEU A 151 7.36 16.11 -7.63
C LEU A 151 7.90 16.87 -8.86
N LEU A 152 7.00 17.50 -9.62
CA LEU A 152 7.40 18.24 -10.83
C LEU A 152 8.23 19.48 -10.50
N SER A 153 8.07 20.07 -9.31
CA SER A 153 8.82 21.26 -8.89
C SER A 153 10.33 21.04 -8.84
N PHE A 154 10.79 19.78 -8.74
CA PHE A 154 12.22 19.43 -8.77
C PHE A 154 12.83 19.41 -10.17
N GLY A 155 12.02 19.50 -11.23
CA GLY A 155 12.50 19.60 -12.62
C GLY A 155 13.10 18.32 -13.20
N CYS A 156 13.05 17.17 -12.48
CA CYS A 156 13.53 15.90 -12.99
C CYS A 156 12.45 15.22 -13.87
N PRO A 157 12.80 14.66 -15.05
CA PRO A 157 11.87 13.91 -15.87
C PRO A 157 11.30 12.72 -15.14
N ILE A 158 9.98 12.46 -15.24
CA ILE A 158 9.29 11.38 -14.52
C ILE A 158 8.68 10.38 -15.51
N LEU A 159 9.14 9.13 -15.48
CA LEU A 159 8.43 8.00 -16.07
C LEU A 159 7.49 7.39 -15.02
N ALA A 160 6.21 7.66 -15.15
CA ALA A 160 5.20 7.18 -14.22
C ALA A 160 4.58 5.86 -14.71
N LEU A 161 4.70 4.82 -13.90
CA LEU A 161 4.13 3.49 -14.16
C LEU A 161 2.89 3.30 -13.33
N GLY A 162 1.85 2.73 -13.89
CA GLY A 162 0.65 2.44 -13.11
C GLY A 162 -0.37 1.60 -13.85
N ASP A 163 -1.42 1.31 -13.15
CA ASP A 163 -2.55 0.54 -13.65
C ASP A 163 -3.81 1.37 -13.47
N PRO A 164 -4.39 1.92 -14.56
CA PRO A 164 -5.57 2.77 -14.47
C PRO A 164 -6.84 1.99 -14.02
N GLY A 165 -6.78 0.67 -13.98
CA GLY A 165 -7.84 -0.18 -13.44
C GLY A 165 -7.82 -0.30 -11.92
N GLN A 166 -6.74 0.09 -11.25
CA GLN A 166 -6.63 0.05 -9.80
C GLN A 166 -7.34 1.25 -9.14
N LEU A 167 -7.50 1.14 -7.81
CA LEU A 167 -8.11 2.19 -7.00
C LEU A 167 -7.33 3.52 -7.10
N PRO A 168 -8.03 4.66 -7.16
CA PRO A 168 -7.42 5.98 -7.05
C PRO A 168 -6.86 6.22 -5.64
N PRO A 169 -6.14 7.34 -5.42
CA PRO A 169 -5.63 7.68 -4.10
C PRO A 169 -6.78 7.78 -3.09
N PRO A 170 -6.56 7.39 -1.81
CA PRO A 170 -7.60 7.39 -0.79
C PRO A 170 -8.09 8.80 -0.43
N PHE A 171 -7.30 9.83 -0.73
CA PHE A 171 -7.64 11.24 -0.49
C PHE A 171 -7.28 12.10 -1.69
N GLY A 172 -8.18 12.99 -2.05
CA GLY A 172 -8.00 13.91 -3.17
C GLY A 172 -8.20 13.28 -4.54
N THR A 173 -7.84 14.03 -5.57
CA THR A 173 -7.86 13.58 -6.97
C THR A 173 -6.48 13.06 -7.37
N SER A 174 -6.43 12.08 -8.26
CA SER A 174 -5.17 11.61 -8.83
C SER A 174 -4.53 12.72 -9.68
N PHE A 175 -3.20 12.85 -9.60
CA PHE A 175 -2.45 13.77 -10.47
C PHE A 175 -2.39 13.26 -11.91
N PHE A 176 -2.10 11.97 -12.08
CA PHE A 176 -2.03 11.34 -13.40
C PHE A 176 -3.44 10.92 -13.84
N THR A 177 -4.18 11.87 -14.39
CA THR A 177 -5.54 11.65 -14.89
C THR A 177 -5.57 11.50 -16.41
N GLY A 178 -6.62 10.85 -16.93
CA GLY A 178 -6.78 10.62 -18.35
C GLY A 178 -6.08 9.36 -18.86
N PRO A 179 -6.13 9.11 -20.19
CA PRO A 179 -5.47 7.96 -20.79
C PRO A 179 -3.95 8.09 -20.67
N PRO A 180 -3.24 7.00 -20.35
CA PRO A 180 -1.78 7.02 -20.34
C PRO A 180 -1.21 7.25 -21.74
N ASP A 181 0.02 7.78 -21.81
CA ASP A 181 0.72 8.01 -23.09
C ASP A 181 0.93 6.73 -23.86
N VAL A 182 1.21 5.65 -23.16
CA VAL A 182 1.23 4.28 -23.69
C VAL A 182 0.49 3.37 -22.73
N MET A 183 -0.38 2.55 -23.29
CA MET A 183 -1.13 1.53 -22.53
C MET A 183 -0.70 0.12 -22.95
N LEU A 184 -0.22 -0.68 -22.01
CA LEU A 184 0.08 -2.08 -22.20
C LEU A 184 -1.16 -2.93 -21.89
N THR A 185 -1.69 -3.58 -22.90
CA THR A 185 -2.88 -4.44 -22.79
C THR A 185 -2.55 -5.91 -23.01
N ASP A 186 -1.43 -6.20 -23.65
CA ASP A 186 -1.02 -7.56 -23.97
C ASP A 186 -0.47 -8.26 -22.73
N VAL A 187 -1.26 -9.13 -22.17
CA VAL A 187 -0.84 -10.06 -21.12
C VAL A 187 0.08 -11.12 -21.75
N ARG A 188 1.24 -11.38 -21.17
CA ARG A 188 2.16 -12.42 -21.66
C ARG A 188 1.46 -13.76 -21.79
N ARG A 189 1.85 -14.60 -22.78
CA ARG A 189 1.21 -15.91 -23.05
C ARG A 189 1.05 -16.79 -21.81
N GLN A 190 2.08 -16.84 -20.95
CA GLN A 190 2.03 -17.59 -19.69
C GLN A 190 1.00 -17.05 -18.67
N ALA A 191 0.57 -15.80 -18.80
CA ALA A 191 -0.42 -15.19 -17.93
C ALA A 191 -1.84 -15.22 -18.52
N LYS A 192 -2.02 -15.53 -19.81
CA LYS A 192 -3.35 -15.62 -20.44
C LYS A 192 -4.21 -16.74 -19.87
N ASP A 193 -3.58 -17.85 -19.51
CA ASP A 193 -4.24 -19.01 -18.90
C ASP A 193 -4.32 -18.92 -17.38
N ASN A 194 -3.85 -17.80 -16.78
CA ASN A 194 -3.88 -17.61 -15.35
C ASN A 194 -5.30 -17.22 -14.90
N PRO A 195 -5.92 -18.03 -14.03
CA PRO A 195 -7.28 -17.77 -13.53
C PRO A 195 -7.44 -16.42 -12.86
N ILE A 196 -6.41 -15.93 -12.14
CA ILE A 196 -6.42 -14.63 -11.46
C ILE A 196 -6.52 -13.49 -12.47
N ILE A 197 -5.78 -13.57 -13.58
CA ILE A 197 -5.83 -12.56 -14.65
C ILE A 197 -7.21 -12.57 -15.34
N HIS A 198 -7.79 -13.75 -15.54
CA HIS A 198 -9.14 -13.88 -16.07
C HIS A 198 -10.17 -13.21 -15.13
N LEU A 199 -10.15 -13.54 -13.83
CA LEU A 199 -11.04 -12.94 -12.84
C LEU A 199 -10.84 -11.42 -12.71
N ALA A 200 -9.58 -10.95 -12.74
CA ALA A 200 -9.24 -9.54 -12.74
C ALA A 200 -9.81 -8.82 -13.98
N THR A 201 -9.75 -9.45 -15.14
CA THR A 201 -10.31 -8.89 -16.38
C THR A 201 -11.82 -8.74 -16.28
N LEU A 202 -12.53 -9.76 -15.78
CA LEU A 202 -13.99 -9.68 -15.56
C LEU A 202 -14.34 -8.54 -14.59
N ALA A 203 -13.60 -8.42 -13.46
CA ALA A 203 -13.82 -7.36 -12.50
C ALA A 203 -13.63 -5.96 -13.11
N ARG A 204 -12.53 -5.76 -13.85
CA ARG A 204 -12.22 -4.48 -14.51
C ARG A 204 -13.27 -4.08 -15.55
N GLU A 205 -13.85 -5.05 -16.24
CA GLU A 205 -14.87 -4.83 -17.27
C GLU A 205 -16.29 -4.72 -16.67
N GLY A 206 -16.42 -4.71 -15.34
CA GLY A 206 -17.73 -4.68 -14.66
C GLY A 206 -18.60 -5.92 -14.95
N LYS A 207 -17.98 -7.01 -15.42
CA LYS A 207 -18.68 -8.25 -15.73
C LYS A 207 -18.94 -9.07 -14.48
N ASN A 208 -20.04 -9.82 -14.50
CA ASN A 208 -20.32 -10.77 -13.42
C ASN A 208 -19.24 -11.86 -13.39
N ILE A 209 -18.79 -12.18 -12.18
CA ILE A 209 -17.88 -13.29 -11.93
C ILE A 209 -18.70 -14.42 -11.30
N PRO A 210 -19.05 -15.50 -12.00
CA PRO A 210 -19.86 -16.59 -11.46
C PRO A 210 -19.22 -17.30 -10.29
N LEU A 211 -20.04 -17.94 -9.45
CA LEU A 211 -19.55 -18.91 -8.47
C LEU A 211 -18.94 -20.11 -9.20
N GLY A 212 -17.88 -20.67 -8.67
CA GLY A 212 -17.22 -21.84 -9.28
C GLY A 212 -15.73 -21.90 -9.04
N GLU A 213 -15.12 -22.93 -9.61
CA GLU A 213 -13.68 -23.16 -9.60
C GLU A 213 -13.05 -22.56 -10.87
N TYR A 214 -11.88 -21.95 -10.71
CA TYR A 214 -11.10 -21.31 -11.76
C TYR A 214 -9.63 -21.75 -11.63
N GLY A 215 -9.32 -22.97 -12.08
CA GLY A 215 -8.03 -23.60 -11.81
C GLY A 215 -7.80 -23.73 -10.29
N GLU A 216 -6.70 -23.20 -9.79
CA GLU A 216 -6.41 -23.19 -8.34
C GLU A 216 -7.22 -22.11 -7.58
N SER A 217 -7.84 -21.18 -8.29
CA SER A 217 -8.65 -20.11 -7.70
C SER A 217 -10.14 -20.48 -7.69
N ARG A 218 -10.94 -19.79 -6.87
CA ARG A 218 -12.39 -20.07 -6.74
C ARG A 218 -13.20 -18.86 -6.30
N VAL A 219 -14.49 -18.91 -6.60
CA VAL A 219 -15.49 -17.93 -6.14
C VAL A 219 -16.57 -18.70 -5.37
N VAL A 220 -16.74 -18.41 -4.09
CA VAL A 220 -17.62 -19.15 -3.19
C VAL A 220 -18.61 -18.22 -2.46
N ARG A 221 -19.71 -18.79 -1.98
CA ARG A 221 -20.63 -18.06 -1.07
C ARG A 221 -20.09 -18.05 0.34
N ARG A 222 -20.36 -16.95 1.04
CA ARG A 222 -20.10 -16.84 2.49
C ARG A 222 -21.00 -17.83 3.24
N GLY A 223 -20.46 -18.50 4.26
CA GLY A 223 -21.22 -19.41 5.13
C GLY A 223 -20.92 -20.90 4.91
N GLY A 224 -20.03 -21.25 3.97
CA GLY A 224 -19.47 -22.60 3.84
C GLY A 224 -18.26 -22.85 4.73
N ASN A 225 -17.50 -23.92 4.40
CA ASN A 225 -16.23 -24.22 5.03
C ASN A 225 -15.29 -23.01 4.96
N SER A 226 -14.74 -22.56 6.08
CA SER A 226 -13.84 -21.41 6.19
C SER A 226 -12.36 -21.79 6.18
N ASP A 227 -12.00 -23.04 5.92
CA ASP A 227 -10.61 -23.51 5.93
C ASP A 227 -9.75 -22.77 4.90
N PHE A 228 -10.34 -22.41 3.77
CA PHE A 228 -9.65 -21.61 2.75
C PHE A 228 -9.21 -20.23 3.23
N VAL A 229 -9.84 -19.66 4.26
CA VAL A 229 -9.40 -18.39 4.85
C VAL A 229 -8.17 -18.61 5.72
N LYS A 230 -8.07 -19.78 6.39
CA LYS A 230 -6.86 -20.17 7.15
C LYS A 230 -5.67 -20.47 6.24
N GLU A 231 -5.95 -21.03 5.05
CA GLU A 231 -4.91 -21.37 4.05
C GLU A 231 -4.37 -20.14 3.32
N ALA A 232 -5.07 -19.01 3.38
CA ALA A 232 -4.65 -17.79 2.71
C ALA A 232 -3.55 -17.09 3.50
N ASP A 233 -2.55 -16.59 2.78
CA ASP A 233 -1.50 -15.75 3.37
C ASP A 233 -2.07 -14.41 3.83
N GLN A 234 -3.15 -13.94 3.17
CA GLN A 234 -3.78 -12.67 3.49
C GLN A 234 -5.29 -12.71 3.24
N LEU A 235 -6.07 -12.26 4.24
CA LEU A 235 -7.47 -11.92 4.06
C LEU A 235 -7.60 -10.44 3.66
N LEU A 236 -8.27 -10.16 2.55
CA LEU A 236 -8.61 -8.82 2.10
C LEU A 236 -10.10 -8.53 2.26
N VAL A 237 -10.42 -7.34 2.76
CA VAL A 237 -11.78 -6.91 3.08
C VAL A 237 -12.05 -5.48 2.60
N GLY A 238 -13.33 -5.08 2.55
CA GLY A 238 -13.72 -3.73 2.15
C GLY A 238 -13.77 -2.73 3.31
N LEU A 239 -14.15 -3.19 4.49
CA LEU A 239 -14.49 -2.33 5.62
C LEU A 239 -13.56 -2.55 6.81
N ASN A 240 -13.26 -1.48 7.56
CA ASN A 240 -12.47 -1.60 8.79
C ASN A 240 -13.13 -2.53 9.82
N LYS A 241 -14.47 -2.47 9.95
CA LYS A 241 -15.21 -3.38 10.84
C LYS A 241 -14.97 -4.86 10.47
N SER A 242 -14.95 -5.17 9.18
CA SER A 242 -14.67 -6.53 8.68
C SER A 242 -13.20 -6.92 8.90
N ARG A 243 -12.27 -5.97 8.77
CA ARG A 243 -10.86 -6.16 9.10
C ARG A 243 -10.69 -6.55 10.58
N ASP A 244 -11.29 -5.78 11.48
CA ASP A 244 -11.18 -6.02 12.93
C ASP A 244 -11.81 -7.36 13.32
N ALA A 245 -12.98 -7.69 12.75
CA ALA A 245 -13.62 -8.99 12.94
C ALA A 245 -12.79 -10.13 12.35
N GLY A 246 -12.22 -9.93 11.14
CA GLY A 246 -11.35 -10.89 10.48
C GLY A 246 -10.10 -11.20 11.29
N ASN A 247 -9.42 -10.18 11.80
CA ASN A 247 -8.25 -10.33 12.66
C ASN A 247 -8.57 -11.14 13.92
N ARG A 248 -9.63 -10.77 14.65
CA ARG A 248 -10.05 -11.53 15.87
C ARG A 248 -10.45 -12.96 15.57
N ASN A 249 -11.17 -13.20 14.49
CA ASN A 249 -11.62 -14.54 14.14
C ASN A 249 -10.46 -15.42 13.70
N LEU A 250 -9.58 -14.94 12.82
CA LEU A 250 -8.41 -15.70 12.36
C LEU A 250 -7.47 -16.03 13.51
N ARG A 251 -7.16 -15.08 14.41
CA ARG A 251 -6.38 -15.37 15.61
C ARG A 251 -6.92 -16.58 16.38
N ARG A 252 -8.24 -16.57 16.71
CA ARG A 252 -8.90 -17.67 17.41
C ARG A 252 -8.85 -18.99 16.62
N MET A 253 -9.09 -18.92 15.31
CA MET A 253 -9.08 -20.10 14.43
C MET A 253 -7.71 -20.78 14.34
N ILE A 254 -6.62 -20.03 14.50
CA ILE A 254 -5.24 -20.55 14.50
C ILE A 254 -4.69 -20.79 15.90
N GLY A 255 -5.52 -20.61 16.95
CA GLY A 255 -5.22 -21.02 18.32
C GLY A 255 -4.56 -19.95 19.19
N PHE A 256 -4.56 -18.68 18.79
CA PHE A 256 -4.06 -17.60 19.63
C PHE A 256 -5.16 -17.03 20.54
N GLU A 257 -4.80 -16.77 21.77
CA GLU A 257 -5.67 -16.27 22.83
C GLU A 257 -5.11 -15.00 23.47
N GLY A 258 -5.94 -14.35 24.31
CA GLY A 258 -5.59 -13.12 25.01
C GLY A 258 -5.69 -11.87 24.14
N ASP A 259 -5.46 -10.70 24.78
CA ASP A 259 -5.65 -9.40 24.15
C ASP A 259 -4.40 -8.93 23.38
N PHE A 260 -3.21 -9.41 23.75
CA PHE A 260 -1.94 -8.96 23.21
C PHE A 260 -1.25 -10.03 22.34
N PRO A 261 -0.32 -9.64 21.48
CA PRO A 261 0.35 -10.55 20.57
C PRO A 261 1.13 -11.66 21.27
N ASN A 262 0.95 -12.89 20.80
CA ASN A 262 1.74 -14.06 21.19
C ASN A 262 2.86 -14.32 20.19
N ALA A 263 3.85 -15.13 20.57
CA ALA A 263 4.90 -15.56 19.67
C ALA A 263 4.34 -16.22 18.39
N GLY A 264 4.85 -15.80 17.25
CA GLY A 264 4.43 -16.31 15.95
C GLY A 264 3.26 -15.56 15.30
N GLU A 265 2.66 -14.58 15.96
CA GLU A 265 1.53 -13.81 15.42
C GLU A 265 1.98 -12.81 14.34
N LYS A 266 1.09 -12.60 13.39
CA LYS A 266 1.27 -11.67 12.28
C LYS A 266 0.74 -10.29 12.64
N LEU A 267 1.62 -9.30 12.58
CA LEU A 267 1.30 -7.89 12.81
C LEU A 267 1.48 -7.07 11.54
N VAL A 268 0.83 -5.94 11.48
CA VAL A 268 1.02 -4.91 10.45
C VAL A 268 1.43 -3.60 11.12
N CYS A 269 2.49 -2.99 10.60
CA CYS A 269 2.91 -1.67 11.02
C CYS A 269 1.93 -0.61 10.49
N LEU A 270 1.50 0.31 11.35
CA LEU A 270 0.54 1.38 11.01
C LEU A 270 1.18 2.78 10.96
N LYS A 271 2.44 2.93 11.43
CA LYS A 271 3.14 4.22 11.48
C LYS A 271 4.59 3.99 11.07
N ASN A 272 5.11 4.87 10.20
CA ASN A 272 6.52 4.80 9.81
C ASN A 272 7.43 5.16 11.00
N ASN A 273 8.47 4.34 11.20
CA ASN A 273 9.60 4.63 12.05
C ASN A 273 10.87 4.25 11.28
N ALA A 274 11.43 5.22 10.57
CA ALA A 274 12.55 4.99 9.66
C ALA A 274 13.87 4.66 10.38
N GLU A 275 14.01 5.03 11.65
CA GLU A 275 15.21 4.75 12.46
C GLU A 275 15.33 3.26 12.73
N VAL A 276 14.20 2.59 12.98
CA VAL A 276 14.14 1.15 13.24
C VAL A 276 13.88 0.33 11.97
N GLY A 277 13.41 0.98 10.90
CA GLY A 277 13.07 0.33 9.64
C GLY A 277 11.61 -0.14 9.56
N PHE A 278 10.72 0.39 10.39
CA PHE A 278 9.29 0.12 10.30
C PHE A 278 8.61 0.99 9.24
N PHE A 279 7.86 0.35 8.34
CA PHE A 279 7.12 1.05 7.31
C PHE A 279 5.62 0.73 7.37
N ASN A 280 4.80 1.76 7.21
CA ASN A 280 3.35 1.59 7.22
C ASN A 280 2.92 0.58 6.13
N GLY A 281 2.11 -0.40 6.54
CA GLY A 281 1.68 -1.51 5.71
C GLY A 281 2.64 -2.70 5.66
N GLN A 282 3.84 -2.61 6.24
CA GLN A 282 4.77 -3.72 6.35
C GLN A 282 4.28 -4.75 7.36
N THR A 283 4.41 -6.03 6.99
CA THR A 283 4.03 -7.16 7.83
C THR A 283 5.21 -7.65 8.66
N TRP A 284 4.96 -7.95 9.91
CA TRP A 284 5.93 -8.44 10.88
C TRP A 284 5.38 -9.67 11.60
N LYS A 285 6.27 -10.53 12.05
CA LYS A 285 5.96 -11.67 12.90
C LYS A 285 6.56 -11.45 14.28
N THR A 286 5.79 -11.71 15.33
CA THR A 286 6.30 -11.69 16.70
C THR A 286 7.19 -12.90 16.95
N LEU A 287 8.35 -12.66 17.53
CA LEU A 287 9.29 -13.73 17.91
C LEU A 287 8.96 -14.31 19.30
N GLU A 288 8.41 -13.47 20.18
CA GLU A 288 8.06 -13.79 21.56
C GLU A 288 6.68 -13.23 21.89
N ASN A 289 6.10 -13.66 23.02
CA ASN A 289 4.90 -13.04 23.54
C ASN A 289 5.17 -11.57 23.87
N ALA A 290 4.21 -10.70 23.61
CA ALA A 290 4.31 -9.29 23.96
C ALA A 290 4.53 -9.13 25.48
N THR A 291 5.48 -8.28 25.86
CA THR A 291 5.71 -7.89 27.26
C THR A 291 4.87 -6.68 27.57
N VAL A 292 3.97 -6.79 28.55
CA VAL A 292 3.16 -5.65 28.99
C VAL A 292 4.02 -4.77 29.90
N LEU A 293 4.15 -3.52 29.52
CA LEU A 293 4.79 -2.45 30.29
C LEU A 293 3.72 -1.46 30.76
N ASP A 294 4.06 -0.51 31.61
CA ASP A 294 3.07 0.40 32.23
C ASP A 294 2.18 1.10 31.17
N ASP A 295 2.78 1.66 30.13
CA ASP A 295 2.07 2.47 29.11
C ASP A 295 2.12 1.87 27.68
N CYS A 296 2.83 0.75 27.47
CA CYS A 296 3.06 0.20 26.15
C CYS A 296 3.30 -1.31 26.16
N LEU A 297 3.52 -1.88 24.98
CA LEU A 297 3.94 -3.26 24.77
C LEU A 297 5.37 -3.30 24.25
N GLY A 298 6.23 -4.09 24.89
CA GLY A 298 7.51 -4.51 24.31
C GLY A 298 7.26 -5.63 23.31
N LEU A 299 7.67 -5.44 22.05
CA LEU A 299 7.55 -6.43 20.98
C LEU A 299 8.93 -6.79 20.43
N SER A 300 9.16 -8.08 20.22
CA SER A 300 10.30 -8.62 19.47
C SER A 300 9.78 -9.11 18.13
N LEU A 301 10.24 -8.54 17.04
CA LEU A 301 9.63 -8.65 15.71
C LEU A 301 10.66 -9.14 14.68
N GLU A 302 10.16 -9.87 13.68
CA GLU A 302 10.91 -10.28 12.50
C GLU A 302 10.07 -10.00 11.25
N ASP A 303 10.64 -9.36 10.24
CA ASP A 303 9.96 -9.14 8.98
C ASP A 303 10.05 -10.37 8.05
N GLU A 304 9.44 -10.28 6.87
CA GLU A 304 9.44 -11.36 5.86
C GLU A 304 10.85 -11.73 5.34
N GLU A 305 11.88 -10.95 5.68
CA GLU A 305 13.27 -11.15 5.25
C GLU A 305 14.21 -11.59 6.36
N GLY A 306 13.68 -11.74 7.56
CA GLY A 306 14.49 -12.11 8.71
C GLY A 306 15.16 -10.92 9.40
N LEU A 307 14.82 -9.67 9.04
CA LEU A 307 15.25 -8.51 9.80
C LEU A 307 14.55 -8.51 11.17
N LYS A 308 15.35 -8.51 12.23
CA LYS A 308 14.86 -8.49 13.60
C LYS A 308 14.89 -7.08 14.17
N ALA A 309 13.82 -6.69 14.84
CA ALA A 309 13.71 -5.38 15.48
C ALA A 309 12.88 -5.46 16.77
N GLY A 310 13.22 -4.61 17.76
CA GLY A 310 12.39 -4.36 18.92
C GLY A 310 11.49 -3.16 18.70
N ALA A 311 10.28 -3.17 19.27
CA ALA A 311 9.36 -2.05 19.26
C ALA A 311 8.76 -1.82 20.64
N LEU A 312 8.55 -0.54 20.97
CA LEU A 312 7.66 -0.12 22.05
C LEU A 312 6.35 0.32 21.41
N ALA A 313 5.32 -0.50 21.48
CA ALA A 313 4.08 -0.32 20.76
C ALA A 313 2.92 0.11 21.67
N GLN A 314 2.05 1.00 21.17
CA GLN A 314 0.82 1.33 21.91
C GLN A 314 -0.12 0.14 22.00
N THR A 315 -0.86 0.02 23.12
CA THR A 315 -1.80 -1.09 23.41
C THR A 315 -3.14 -0.94 22.68
N ALA A 316 -3.56 0.31 22.43
CA ALA A 316 -4.89 0.67 21.94
C ALA A 316 -5.36 -0.12 20.69
N PRO A 317 -4.55 -0.34 19.63
CA PRO A 317 -5.00 -1.07 18.45
C PRO A 317 -5.42 -2.51 18.77
N PHE A 318 -4.64 -3.19 19.61
CA PHE A 318 -4.89 -4.59 19.98
C PHE A 318 -6.18 -4.75 20.81
N LEU A 319 -6.53 -3.73 21.58
CA LEU A 319 -7.75 -3.66 22.36
C LEU A 319 -8.97 -3.15 21.56
N GLY A 320 -8.80 -2.84 20.28
CA GLY A 320 -9.85 -2.25 19.45
C GLY A 320 -10.22 -0.82 19.84
N GLN A 321 -9.32 -0.12 20.52
CA GLN A 321 -9.48 1.27 20.95
C GLN A 321 -8.93 2.24 19.88
N PRO A 322 -9.38 3.50 19.88
CA PRO A 322 -8.84 4.53 18.99
C PRO A 322 -7.33 4.71 19.18
N LEU A 323 -6.62 4.88 18.07
CA LEU A 323 -5.18 5.15 18.08
C LEU A 323 -4.87 6.49 18.76
N ASP A 324 -3.90 6.49 19.67
CA ASP A 324 -3.27 7.73 20.10
C ASP A 324 -2.27 8.17 19.02
N ARG A 325 -2.58 9.27 18.34
CA ARG A 325 -1.75 9.86 17.27
C ARG A 325 -0.59 10.70 17.81
N PHE A 326 -0.63 11.01 19.09
CA PHE A 326 0.36 11.88 19.74
C PHE A 326 1.45 11.09 20.47
N THR A 327 1.26 9.81 20.63
CA THR A 327 2.24 8.93 21.27
C THR A 327 3.54 8.84 20.45
N ASP A 328 4.66 8.71 21.13
CA ASP A 328 5.96 8.39 20.53
C ASP A 328 6.15 6.88 20.34
N PHE A 329 5.25 6.06 20.87
CA PHE A 329 5.26 4.63 20.66
C PHE A 329 5.00 4.24 19.21
N ASP A 330 5.57 3.13 18.81
CA ASP A 330 5.27 2.49 17.52
C ASP A 330 3.80 2.04 17.47
N THR A 331 3.28 1.89 16.28
CA THR A 331 1.88 1.53 16.11
C THR A 331 1.78 0.29 15.25
N PHE A 332 1.30 -0.79 15.86
CA PHE A 332 1.03 -2.06 15.21
C PHE A 332 -0.41 -2.50 15.46
N ASP A 333 -0.94 -3.35 14.60
CA ASP A 333 -2.21 -4.04 14.75
C ASP A 333 -2.05 -5.47 14.21
N TYR A 334 -3.02 -6.34 14.46
CA TYR A 334 -3.02 -7.67 13.84
C TYR A 334 -3.10 -7.57 12.32
N GLY A 335 -2.28 -8.38 11.64
CA GLY A 335 -2.05 -8.31 10.20
C GLY A 335 -2.74 -9.42 9.39
N TYR A 336 -3.62 -10.23 9.97
CA TYR A 336 -4.28 -11.33 9.27
C TYR A 336 -5.30 -10.86 8.24
N ALA A 337 -5.99 -9.75 8.52
CA ALA A 337 -6.91 -9.10 7.60
C ALA A 337 -6.49 -7.66 7.34
N LEU A 338 -6.54 -7.24 6.07
CA LEU A 338 -6.27 -5.88 5.62
C LEU A 338 -7.40 -5.39 4.72
N THR A 339 -7.64 -4.08 4.68
CA THR A 339 -8.53 -3.54 3.66
C THR A 339 -7.83 -3.54 2.30
N VAL A 340 -8.60 -3.70 1.20
CA VAL A 340 -8.05 -3.63 -0.17
C VAL A 340 -7.29 -2.32 -0.39
N HIS A 341 -7.75 -1.20 0.15
CA HIS A 341 -7.02 0.07 0.07
C HIS A 341 -5.62 0.00 0.70
N LYS A 342 -5.50 -0.66 1.87
CA LYS A 342 -4.20 -0.83 2.54
C LYS A 342 -3.31 -1.89 1.89
N SER A 343 -3.87 -2.75 1.05
CA SER A 343 -3.11 -3.78 0.33
C SER A 343 -2.44 -3.28 -0.96
N GLN A 344 -2.71 -2.04 -1.37
CA GLN A 344 -2.08 -1.45 -2.56
C GLN A 344 -0.55 -1.47 -2.42
N GLY A 345 0.15 -1.82 -3.49
CA GLY A 345 1.61 -2.04 -3.49
C GLY A 345 2.08 -3.32 -2.81
N SER A 346 1.16 -4.20 -2.36
CA SER A 346 1.47 -5.50 -1.77
C SER A 346 0.99 -6.64 -2.66
N GLN A 347 1.59 -7.82 -2.50
CA GLN A 347 1.20 -9.04 -3.19
C GLN A 347 1.47 -10.25 -2.28
N TRP A 348 0.63 -11.29 -2.36
CA TRP A 348 0.76 -12.54 -1.63
C TRP A 348 0.45 -13.71 -2.55
N ASP A 349 1.01 -14.87 -2.26
CA ASP A 349 0.78 -16.06 -3.09
C ASP A 349 -0.68 -16.48 -3.02
N LYS A 350 -1.25 -16.54 -1.82
CA LYS A 350 -2.64 -16.96 -1.59
C LYS A 350 -3.46 -15.87 -0.91
N VAL A 351 -4.51 -15.43 -1.57
CA VAL A 351 -5.39 -14.38 -1.07
C VAL A 351 -6.83 -14.88 -0.93
N ALA A 352 -7.43 -14.58 0.23
CA ALA A 352 -8.88 -14.63 0.41
C ALA A 352 -9.43 -13.20 0.32
N LEU A 353 -10.39 -12.95 -0.56
CA LEU A 353 -11.01 -11.64 -0.76
C LEU A 353 -12.49 -11.68 -0.39
N LEU A 354 -12.88 -10.97 0.66
CA LEU A 354 -14.29 -10.81 1.00
C LEU A 354 -14.92 -9.72 0.14
N ASP A 355 -15.77 -10.13 -0.79
CA ASP A 355 -16.46 -9.25 -1.74
C ASP A 355 -17.64 -8.54 -1.05
N GLU A 356 -17.36 -7.41 -0.40
CA GLU A 356 -18.33 -6.67 0.41
C GLU A 356 -18.36 -5.15 0.11
N TRP A 357 -17.61 -4.68 -0.89
CA TRP A 357 -17.60 -3.27 -1.25
C TRP A 357 -18.62 -2.96 -2.33
N TYR A 358 -19.58 -2.09 -2.03
CA TYR A 358 -20.63 -1.63 -2.94
C TYR A 358 -20.64 -0.11 -3.16
N GLY A 359 -19.56 0.57 -2.72
CA GLY A 359 -19.38 2.01 -2.89
C GLY A 359 -18.84 2.40 -4.27
N ASN A 360 -18.44 3.65 -4.38
CA ASN A 360 -17.78 4.18 -5.58
C ASN A 360 -16.55 3.34 -5.94
N HIS A 361 -16.21 3.29 -7.21
CA HIS A 361 -15.08 2.52 -7.72
C HIS A 361 -15.13 1.01 -7.44
N ARG A 362 -16.34 0.43 -7.46
CA ARG A 362 -16.58 -0.99 -7.18
C ARG A 362 -15.71 -1.91 -8.01
N ASP A 363 -15.65 -1.68 -9.33
CA ASP A 363 -14.90 -2.52 -10.25
C ASP A 363 -13.39 -2.39 -10.03
N GLN A 364 -12.91 -1.17 -9.81
CA GLN A 364 -11.52 -0.90 -9.47
C GLN A 364 -11.13 -1.52 -8.13
N TRP A 365 -12.04 -1.49 -7.13
CA TRP A 365 -11.82 -2.11 -5.84
C TRP A 365 -11.66 -3.63 -5.96
N LEU A 366 -12.58 -4.27 -6.68
CA LEU A 366 -12.55 -5.72 -6.89
C LEU A 366 -11.30 -6.12 -7.70
N TYR A 367 -11.02 -5.39 -8.78
CA TYR A 367 -9.82 -5.58 -9.59
C TYR A 367 -8.54 -5.44 -8.75
N THR A 368 -8.44 -4.39 -7.93
CA THR A 368 -7.29 -4.18 -7.05
C THR A 368 -7.12 -5.35 -6.08
N GLY A 369 -8.19 -5.80 -5.45
CA GLY A 369 -8.15 -6.92 -4.51
C GLY A 369 -7.73 -8.24 -5.18
N ILE A 370 -8.25 -8.55 -6.35
CA ILE A 370 -7.92 -9.74 -7.14
C ILE A 370 -6.43 -9.73 -7.53
N THR A 371 -5.91 -8.60 -7.99
CA THR A 371 -4.51 -8.47 -8.43
C THR A 371 -3.48 -8.53 -7.31
N ARG A 372 -3.91 -8.64 -6.05
CA ARG A 372 -3.01 -8.90 -4.90
C ARG A 372 -2.59 -10.35 -4.78
N ALA A 373 -3.31 -11.28 -5.41
CA ALA A 373 -2.95 -12.70 -5.44
C ALA A 373 -1.91 -12.97 -6.55
N ALA A 374 -0.89 -13.77 -6.22
CA ALA A 374 0.10 -14.25 -7.19
C ALA A 374 -0.22 -15.64 -7.73
N GLU A 375 -0.63 -16.57 -6.87
CA GLU A 375 -0.83 -17.97 -7.22
C GLU A 375 -2.29 -18.42 -7.06
N LYS A 376 -2.94 -18.11 -5.92
CA LYS A 376 -4.28 -18.62 -5.60
C LYS A 376 -5.17 -17.52 -5.03
N LEU A 377 -6.39 -17.45 -5.52
CA LEU A 377 -7.41 -16.50 -5.08
C LEU A 377 -8.69 -17.22 -4.68
N THR A 378 -9.23 -16.88 -3.51
CA THR A 378 -10.59 -17.26 -3.12
C THR A 378 -11.42 -15.99 -2.94
N ILE A 379 -12.40 -15.75 -3.82
CA ILE A 379 -13.38 -14.66 -3.66
C ILE A 379 -14.57 -15.18 -2.88
N ILE A 380 -14.90 -14.53 -1.77
CA ILE A 380 -16.00 -14.87 -0.88
C ILE A 380 -17.11 -13.85 -1.07
N ARG A 381 -18.24 -14.25 -1.57
CA ARG A 381 -19.41 -13.39 -1.81
C ARG A 381 -20.45 -13.52 -0.72
N ASN A 382 -21.01 -12.39 -0.31
CA ASN A 382 -22.24 -12.39 0.46
C ASN A 382 -23.37 -13.03 -0.36
N ALA A 383 -24.27 -13.74 0.32
CA ALA A 383 -25.41 -14.41 -0.33
C ALA A 383 -26.36 -13.41 -0.96
#